data_b67679a83681db5c9fdd98e0396ce2cc
#
_entry.id   b67679a83681db5c9fdd98e0396ce2cc
#
_cell.length_a   1.000
_cell.length_b   1.000
_cell.length_c   1.000
_cell.angle_alpha   90.00
_cell.angle_beta   90.00
_cell.angle_gamma   90.00
#
_symmetry.space_group_name_H-M   'P 1'
#
loop_
_entity.id
_entity.type
_entity.pdbx_description
1 polymer ?
#
loop_
_entity_poly.entity_id
_entity_poly.type
_entity_poly.pdbx_seq_one_letter_code
_entity_poly.pdbx_strand_id
1 'polypeptide(L)'
;MIRLPILLSLAFVANLTAAPIPKDAYVNGLAIGCQAYSFKEFSVFEAISKTKEAGGTTIEFYPGQKLTPDSPAGEVVSHNSSDAVTQKLLDECKRQGIFPVNYGVVAAGNAAEIHKIMEFAKTMGLYSVCTESTELVAEWEKAVKEFDIKVAFHEHGGSMSNPKYKVWNPLYIRGVVESRDPRIGACADLGHWCTSGLKPIECLRILDGHIISVHLKDKSEFGEKGVVVPAGQGVVDVAACIAELKRQKFNGHFSIEHENDWKDSVPKIKESIVFTKGEWAK
;
A
#
# COMPACT_ATOMS: atom_id res chain seq x y z
N MET A 1 -48.88 35.52 -22.88
CA MET A 1 -48.14 34.24 -22.74
C MET A 1 -46.72 34.55 -22.36
N ILE A 2 -46.39 34.42 -21.06
CA ILE A 2 -45.05 34.73 -20.53
C ILE A 2 -44.28 33.41 -20.51
N ARG A 3 -43.21 33.32 -21.31
CA ARG A 3 -42.31 32.16 -21.31
C ARG A 3 -41.29 32.34 -20.20
N LEU A 4 -41.35 31.50 -19.15
CA LEU A 4 -40.31 31.40 -18.13
C LEU A 4 -39.10 30.62 -18.72
N PRO A 5 -37.86 31.11 -18.56
CA PRO A 5 -36.69 30.35 -18.94
C PRO A 5 -36.43 29.26 -17.90
N ILE A 6 -36.30 28.01 -18.35
CA ILE A 6 -35.82 26.90 -17.54
C ILE A 6 -34.30 27.07 -17.41
N LEU A 7 -33.85 27.49 -16.23
CA LEU A 7 -32.44 27.43 -15.85
C LEU A 7 -32.06 25.96 -15.61
N LEU A 8 -31.38 25.35 -16.56
CA LEU A 8 -30.67 24.09 -16.33
C LEU A 8 -29.44 24.37 -15.45
N SER A 9 -29.52 24.08 -14.16
CA SER A 9 -28.36 24.05 -13.32
C SER A 9 -27.52 22.80 -13.66
N LEU A 10 -26.42 23.00 -14.41
CA LEU A 10 -25.37 21.98 -14.49
C LEU A 10 -24.76 21.83 -13.11
N ALA A 11 -25.14 20.76 -12.42
CA ALA A 11 -24.40 20.31 -11.25
C ALA A 11 -23.02 19.86 -11.74
N PHE A 12 -22.00 20.65 -11.44
CA PHE A 12 -20.60 20.24 -11.56
C PHE A 12 -20.40 19.13 -10.52
N VAL A 13 -20.44 17.88 -10.95
CA VAL A 13 -19.94 16.76 -10.16
C VAL A 13 -18.42 16.96 -10.13
N ALA A 14 -17.92 17.59 -9.08
CA ALA A 14 -16.50 17.58 -8.80
C ALA A 14 -16.10 16.09 -8.66
N ASN A 15 -15.31 15.59 -9.60
CA ASN A 15 -14.64 14.31 -9.44
C ASN A 15 -13.72 14.44 -8.22
N LEU A 16 -14.20 13.99 -7.05
CA LEU A 16 -13.40 13.83 -5.85
C LEU A 16 -12.44 12.66 -6.11
N THR A 17 -11.26 12.98 -6.61
CA THR A 17 -10.18 12.03 -6.77
C THR A 17 -9.23 12.23 -5.60
N ALA A 18 -8.95 11.16 -4.82
CA ALA A 18 -7.91 11.19 -3.80
C ALA A 18 -6.61 11.78 -4.36
N ALA A 19 -5.83 12.46 -3.52
CA ALA A 19 -4.56 13.05 -3.94
C ALA A 19 -3.73 12.02 -4.72
N PRO A 20 -3.35 12.31 -5.96
CA PRO A 20 -2.58 11.36 -6.77
C PRO A 20 -1.18 11.20 -6.18
N ILE A 21 -0.56 10.06 -6.44
CA ILE A 21 0.89 9.91 -6.20
C ILE A 21 1.62 11.01 -6.98
N PRO A 22 2.58 11.73 -6.36
CA PRO A 22 3.30 12.81 -7.04
C PRO A 22 3.94 12.35 -8.35
N LYS A 23 3.87 13.17 -9.39
CA LYS A 23 4.38 12.81 -10.74
C LYS A 23 5.86 12.42 -10.70
N ASP A 24 6.66 13.10 -9.88
CA ASP A 24 8.10 12.85 -9.73
C ASP A 24 8.41 11.51 -9.01
N ALA A 25 7.41 10.87 -8.41
CA ALA A 25 7.54 9.53 -7.84
C ALA A 25 7.51 8.42 -8.92
N TYR A 26 7.03 8.74 -10.13
CA TYR A 26 6.93 7.75 -11.20
C TYR A 26 8.23 7.65 -12.00
N VAL A 27 8.63 6.42 -12.30
CA VAL A 27 9.68 6.10 -13.27
C VAL A 27 9.06 5.25 -14.37
N ASN A 28 9.05 5.76 -15.60
CA ASN A 28 8.42 5.09 -16.76
C ASN A 28 6.94 4.69 -16.51
N GLY A 29 6.19 5.55 -15.81
CA GLY A 29 4.79 5.32 -15.51
C GLY A 29 4.53 4.38 -14.33
N LEU A 30 5.55 3.99 -13.58
CA LEU A 30 5.47 3.10 -12.44
C LEU A 30 5.92 3.80 -11.15
N ALA A 31 5.05 3.85 -10.14
CA ALA A 31 5.42 4.22 -8.77
C ALA A 31 5.83 2.94 -8.01
N ILE A 32 7.11 2.80 -7.71
CA ILE A 32 7.67 1.60 -7.07
C ILE A 32 8.70 1.95 -6.01
N GLY A 33 8.61 1.27 -4.89
CA GLY A 33 9.56 1.39 -3.80
C GLY A 33 9.43 0.24 -2.82
N CYS A 34 9.56 0.51 -1.53
CA CYS A 34 9.60 -0.52 -0.51
C CYS A 34 8.49 -0.34 0.53
N GLN A 35 7.95 -1.45 1.01
CA GLN A 35 7.37 -1.51 2.34
C GLN A 35 8.53 -1.48 3.35
N ALA A 36 8.54 -0.50 4.25
CA ALA A 36 9.63 -0.27 5.20
C ALA A 36 9.85 -1.44 6.18
N TYR A 37 8.87 -2.34 6.31
CA TYR A 37 9.01 -3.57 7.09
C TYR A 37 10.11 -4.51 6.56
N SER A 38 10.44 -4.43 5.27
CA SER A 38 11.62 -5.09 4.69
C SER A 38 12.93 -4.70 5.39
N PHE A 39 12.91 -3.58 6.10
CA PHE A 39 14.04 -3.01 6.84
C PHE A 39 13.74 -2.88 8.35
N LYS A 40 12.95 -3.79 8.92
CA LYS A 40 12.52 -3.72 10.33
C LYS A 40 13.66 -3.75 11.35
N GLU A 41 14.82 -4.28 10.97
CA GLU A 41 16.04 -4.29 11.81
C GLU A 41 16.78 -2.94 11.79
N PHE A 42 16.29 -1.97 11.03
CA PHE A 42 16.85 -0.64 10.85
C PHE A 42 15.86 0.44 11.28
N SER A 43 16.35 1.64 11.49
CA SER A 43 15.50 2.83 11.66
C SER A 43 14.82 3.22 10.36
N VAL A 44 13.76 4.05 10.43
CA VAL A 44 13.06 4.50 9.23
C VAL A 44 13.92 5.40 8.35
N PHE A 45 14.85 6.19 8.91
CA PHE A 45 15.78 6.99 8.11
C PHE A 45 16.74 6.12 7.31
N GLU A 46 17.21 5.01 7.91
CA GLU A 46 17.96 4.00 7.19
C GLU A 46 17.10 3.27 6.15
N ALA A 47 15.83 2.96 6.47
CA ALA A 47 14.89 2.35 5.52
C ALA A 47 14.66 3.23 4.28
N ILE A 48 14.51 4.57 4.47
CA ILE A 48 14.40 5.54 3.37
C ILE A 48 15.67 5.51 2.51
N SER A 49 16.85 5.52 3.13
CA SER A 49 18.13 5.45 2.43
C SER A 49 18.30 4.14 1.64
N LYS A 50 17.94 3.01 2.26
CA LYS A 50 17.99 1.66 1.64
C LYS A 50 16.99 1.52 0.50
N THR A 51 15.81 2.14 0.60
CA THR A 51 14.84 2.21 -0.50
C THR A 51 15.44 2.92 -1.71
N LYS A 52 16.11 4.05 -1.49
CA LYS A 52 16.82 4.78 -2.56
C LYS A 52 17.95 3.94 -3.16
N GLU A 53 18.77 3.31 -2.32
CA GLU A 53 19.89 2.44 -2.74
C GLU A 53 19.39 1.26 -3.60
N ALA A 54 18.25 0.67 -3.24
CA ALA A 54 17.61 -0.38 -4.03
C ALA A 54 17.01 0.13 -5.36
N GLY A 55 16.94 1.45 -5.57
CA GLY A 55 16.39 2.06 -6.79
C GLY A 55 14.89 2.33 -6.75
N GLY A 56 14.27 2.30 -5.56
CA GLY A 56 12.91 2.73 -5.33
C GLY A 56 12.76 4.25 -5.31
N THR A 57 11.56 4.74 -5.60
CA THR A 57 11.19 6.16 -5.55
C THR A 57 10.14 6.45 -4.49
N THR A 58 9.45 5.43 -4.03
CA THR A 58 8.38 5.53 -3.04
C THR A 58 8.68 4.70 -1.80
N ILE A 59 8.06 5.05 -0.68
CA ILE A 59 8.13 4.25 0.55
C ILE A 59 6.74 4.14 1.19
N GLU A 60 6.44 2.98 1.70
CA GLU A 60 5.32 2.69 2.57
C GLU A 60 5.83 2.50 3.99
N PHE A 61 5.27 3.23 4.95
CA PHE A 61 5.67 3.14 6.34
C PHE A 61 4.80 2.18 7.12
N TYR A 62 5.35 1.57 8.18
CA TYR A 62 4.59 0.80 9.16
C TYR A 62 4.72 1.42 10.57
N PRO A 63 3.71 1.23 11.44
CA PRO A 63 3.74 1.83 12.78
C PRO A 63 4.81 1.19 13.67
N GLY A 64 5.48 2.01 14.48
CA GLY A 64 6.42 1.58 15.51
C GLY A 64 7.89 1.58 15.12
N GLN A 65 8.25 1.82 13.86
CA GLN A 65 9.66 1.92 13.47
C GLN A 65 10.30 3.20 14.02
N LYS A 66 11.47 3.08 14.68
CA LYS A 66 12.21 4.22 15.22
C LYS A 66 12.67 5.16 14.11
N LEU A 67 12.73 6.48 14.39
CA LEU A 67 13.23 7.46 13.41
C LEU A 67 14.71 7.22 13.08
N THR A 68 15.55 7.15 14.12
CA THR A 68 16.99 6.85 14.02
C THR A 68 17.35 5.76 15.03
N PRO A 69 18.52 5.11 14.94
CA PRO A 69 18.95 4.11 15.90
C PRO A 69 18.96 4.64 17.35
N ASP A 70 19.33 5.90 17.53
CA ASP A 70 19.48 6.56 18.83
C ASP A 70 18.22 7.32 19.28
N SER A 71 17.12 7.27 18.50
CA SER A 71 15.89 7.96 18.84
C SER A 71 15.30 7.46 20.17
N PRO A 72 14.79 8.37 21.03
CA PRO A 72 14.02 8.02 22.20
C PRO A 72 12.86 7.09 21.86
N ALA A 73 12.38 6.30 22.83
CA ALA A 73 11.33 5.30 22.62
C ALA A 73 10.02 5.85 22.02
N GLY A 74 9.72 7.15 22.21
CA GLY A 74 8.54 7.81 21.65
C GLY A 74 8.75 8.41 20.24
N GLU A 75 9.98 8.47 19.73
CA GLU A 75 10.25 8.94 18.36
C GLU A 75 10.18 7.78 17.36
N VAL A 76 8.97 7.43 17.02
CA VAL A 76 8.65 6.33 16.08
C VAL A 76 7.70 6.81 15.00
N VAL A 77 7.62 6.10 13.91
CA VAL A 77 6.56 6.28 12.90
C VAL A 77 5.23 5.89 13.54
N SER A 78 4.33 6.83 13.73
CA SER A 78 3.02 6.56 14.33
C SER A 78 2.05 7.72 14.08
N HIS A 79 0.78 7.40 13.89
CA HIS A 79 -0.32 8.38 13.89
C HIS A 79 -0.58 9.01 15.27
N ASN A 80 0.12 8.56 16.30
CA ASN A 80 0.12 9.15 17.64
C ASN A 80 1.41 9.93 17.93
N SER A 81 2.32 10.06 16.98
CA SER A 81 3.54 10.85 17.13
C SER A 81 3.23 12.35 17.09
N SER A 82 4.12 13.16 17.68
CA SER A 82 3.99 14.61 17.60
C SER A 82 4.24 15.13 16.19
N ASP A 83 3.71 16.34 15.90
CA ASP A 83 3.95 17.05 14.64
C ASP A 83 5.45 17.21 14.36
N ALA A 84 6.26 17.44 15.38
CA ALA A 84 7.71 17.56 15.25
C ALA A 84 8.36 16.26 14.76
N VAL A 85 7.89 15.09 15.22
CA VAL A 85 8.36 13.78 14.76
C VAL A 85 7.93 13.54 13.31
N THR A 86 6.67 13.85 12.99
CA THR A 86 6.14 13.76 11.63
C THR A 86 6.90 14.66 10.66
N GLN A 87 7.25 15.89 11.08
CA GLN A 87 8.02 16.81 10.27
C GLN A 87 9.45 16.30 10.01
N LYS A 88 10.13 15.74 11.02
CA LYS A 88 11.46 15.10 10.83
C LYS A 88 11.41 14.01 9.76
N LEU A 89 10.35 13.21 9.75
CA LEU A 89 10.16 12.13 8.77
C LEU A 89 9.95 12.68 7.36
N LEU A 90 9.12 13.73 7.21
CA LEU A 90 8.92 14.41 5.93
C LEU A 90 10.19 15.06 5.40
N ASP A 91 10.95 15.73 6.27
CA ASP A 91 12.21 16.38 5.90
C ASP A 91 13.24 15.35 5.43
N GLU A 92 13.30 14.17 6.06
CA GLU A 92 14.19 13.09 5.62
C GLU A 92 13.77 12.52 4.27
N CYS A 93 12.47 12.27 4.06
CA CYS A 93 11.94 11.85 2.76
C CYS A 93 12.34 12.84 1.66
N LYS A 94 12.12 14.14 1.91
CA LYS A 94 12.47 15.21 0.97
C LYS A 94 13.97 15.26 0.70
N ARG A 95 14.80 15.16 1.75
CA ARG A 95 16.27 15.17 1.64
C ARG A 95 16.78 14.01 0.78
N GLN A 96 16.15 12.84 0.90
CA GLN A 96 16.53 11.65 0.13
C GLN A 96 15.91 11.63 -1.29
N GLY A 97 14.85 12.41 -1.53
CA GLY A 97 14.07 12.37 -2.77
C GLY A 97 13.20 11.11 -2.88
N ILE A 98 12.73 10.61 -1.73
CA ILE A 98 11.81 9.47 -1.64
C ILE A 98 10.42 9.99 -1.27
N PHE A 99 9.38 9.50 -1.95
CA PHE A 99 8.01 9.94 -1.75
C PHE A 99 7.27 8.97 -0.82
N PRO A 100 6.77 9.44 0.34
CA PRO A 100 5.88 8.63 1.16
C PRO A 100 4.55 8.45 0.42
N VAL A 101 4.05 7.21 0.30
CA VAL A 101 2.83 6.92 -0.46
C VAL A 101 1.78 6.18 0.34
N ASN A 102 2.17 5.44 1.36
CA ASN A 102 1.26 4.62 2.15
C ASN A 102 1.71 4.50 3.61
N TYR A 103 0.76 4.19 4.48
CA TYR A 103 0.99 3.89 5.89
C TYR A 103 0.19 2.65 6.28
N GLY A 104 0.88 1.59 6.63
CA GLY A 104 0.29 0.31 7.00
C GLY A 104 1.33 -0.80 7.17
N VAL A 105 0.93 -1.98 7.65
CA VAL A 105 -0.48 -2.32 7.97
C VAL A 105 -0.82 -1.74 9.34
N VAL A 106 -1.87 -0.95 9.41
CA VAL A 106 -2.30 -0.31 10.65
C VAL A 106 -3.66 -0.86 11.09
N ALA A 107 -3.80 -1.16 12.38
CA ALA A 107 -5.08 -1.55 12.96
C ALA A 107 -5.82 -0.34 13.51
N ALA A 108 -7.14 -0.35 13.44
CA ALA A 108 -8.02 0.60 14.11
C ALA A 108 -9.08 -0.15 14.92
N GLY A 109 -9.30 0.28 16.15
CA GLY A 109 -10.32 -0.30 17.03
C GLY A 109 -11.65 0.45 17.02
N ASN A 110 -11.70 1.67 16.49
CA ASN A 110 -12.87 2.54 16.46
C ASN A 110 -12.70 3.74 15.52
N ALA A 111 -13.80 4.50 15.33
CA ALA A 111 -13.82 5.67 14.44
C ALA A 111 -12.83 6.78 14.86
N ALA A 112 -12.60 6.99 16.15
CA ALA A 112 -11.68 8.03 16.62
C ALA A 112 -10.22 7.70 16.27
N GLU A 113 -9.86 6.43 16.29
CA GLU A 113 -8.53 5.97 15.86
C GLU A 113 -8.37 6.08 14.34
N ILE A 114 -9.42 5.70 13.59
CA ILE A 114 -9.46 5.92 12.13
C ILE A 114 -9.20 7.39 11.79
N HIS A 115 -9.87 8.32 12.49
CA HIS A 115 -9.68 9.75 12.26
C HIS A 115 -8.21 10.18 12.46
N LYS A 116 -7.57 9.76 13.56
CA LYS A 116 -6.14 10.06 13.81
C LYS A 116 -5.22 9.48 12.73
N ILE A 117 -5.50 8.25 12.28
CA ILE A 117 -4.74 7.62 11.20
C ILE A 117 -4.86 8.45 9.91
N MET A 118 -6.05 8.92 9.60
CA MET A 118 -6.29 9.72 8.39
C MET A 118 -5.73 11.14 8.50
N GLU A 119 -5.75 11.77 9.68
CA GLU A 119 -5.05 13.04 9.95
C GLU A 119 -3.55 12.90 9.72
N PHE A 120 -2.93 11.86 10.26
CA PHE A 120 -1.52 11.56 10.01
C PHE A 120 -1.25 11.35 8.52
N ALA A 121 -2.07 10.54 7.84
CA ALA A 121 -1.94 10.31 6.42
C ALA A 121 -2.05 11.60 5.59
N LYS A 122 -2.96 12.50 5.99
CA LYS A 122 -3.12 13.83 5.37
C LYS A 122 -1.90 14.71 5.57
N THR A 123 -1.37 14.76 6.80
CA THR A 123 -0.16 15.53 7.13
C THR A 123 1.05 15.01 6.35
N MET A 124 1.18 13.69 6.22
CA MET A 124 2.25 13.05 5.45
C MET A 124 2.07 13.15 3.93
N GLY A 125 0.91 13.61 3.45
CA GLY A 125 0.60 13.68 2.01
C GLY A 125 0.48 12.31 1.34
N LEU A 126 -0.01 11.29 2.08
CA LEU A 126 -0.08 9.92 1.58
C LEU A 126 -1.20 9.74 0.54
N TYR A 127 -0.95 8.85 -0.41
CA TYR A 127 -1.92 8.39 -1.38
C TYR A 127 -2.96 7.45 -0.76
N SER A 128 -2.52 6.59 0.17
CA SER A 128 -3.39 5.59 0.80
C SER A 128 -2.96 5.23 2.22
N VAL A 129 -3.87 4.57 2.92
CA VAL A 129 -3.64 3.86 4.18
C VAL A 129 -3.94 2.38 3.95
N CYS A 130 -3.14 1.49 4.54
CA CYS A 130 -3.31 0.05 4.46
C CYS A 130 -3.72 -0.53 5.82
N THR A 131 -4.80 -1.32 5.87
CA THR A 131 -5.39 -1.86 7.10
C THR A 131 -6.01 -3.24 6.89
N GLU A 132 -6.21 -3.97 7.99
CA GLU A 132 -6.98 -5.23 8.02
C GLU A 132 -8.33 -5.08 8.77
N SER A 133 -8.64 -3.89 9.30
CA SER A 133 -9.84 -3.63 10.10
C SER A 133 -11.10 -3.53 9.21
N THR A 134 -11.44 -4.63 8.55
CA THR A 134 -12.58 -4.73 7.60
C THR A 134 -13.93 -4.57 8.26
N GLU A 135 -14.06 -4.89 9.55
CA GLU A 135 -15.27 -4.72 10.35
C GLU A 135 -15.67 -3.26 10.52
N LEU A 136 -14.71 -2.33 10.35
CA LEU A 136 -14.93 -0.89 10.42
C LEU A 136 -15.07 -0.24 9.03
N VAL A 137 -15.37 -1.00 7.98
CA VAL A 137 -15.42 -0.49 6.59
C VAL A 137 -16.35 0.72 6.43
N ALA A 138 -17.47 0.78 7.16
CA ALA A 138 -18.38 1.92 7.12
C ALA A 138 -17.76 3.20 7.71
N GLU A 139 -16.94 3.07 8.75
CA GLU A 139 -16.23 4.19 9.36
C GLU A 139 -15.05 4.63 8.46
N TRP A 140 -14.33 3.69 7.87
CA TRP A 140 -13.33 3.99 6.84
C TRP A 140 -13.94 4.73 5.65
N GLU A 141 -15.15 4.35 5.21
CA GLU A 141 -15.84 5.02 4.10
C GLU A 141 -16.24 6.47 4.42
N LYS A 142 -16.60 6.78 5.67
CA LYS A 142 -16.78 8.17 6.12
C LYS A 142 -15.47 8.94 6.07
N ALA A 143 -14.40 8.34 6.58
CA ALA A 143 -13.09 8.96 6.63
C ALA A 143 -12.49 9.23 5.24
N VAL A 144 -12.64 8.32 4.26
CA VAL A 144 -12.15 8.61 2.88
C VAL A 144 -12.90 9.77 2.24
N LYS A 145 -14.17 10.00 2.58
CA LYS A 145 -14.96 11.15 2.10
C LYS A 145 -14.52 12.46 2.73
N GLU A 146 -14.10 12.43 3.99
CA GLU A 146 -13.65 13.59 4.75
C GLU A 146 -12.23 14.00 4.36
N PHE A 147 -11.29 13.05 4.31
CA PHE A 147 -9.86 13.32 4.14
C PHE A 147 -9.39 13.28 2.68
N ASP A 148 -10.17 12.69 1.79
CA ASP A 148 -9.83 12.43 0.39
C ASP A 148 -8.52 11.61 0.25
N ILE A 149 -8.41 10.55 1.02
CA ILE A 149 -7.30 9.59 1.02
C ILE A 149 -7.88 8.20 0.80
N LYS A 150 -7.20 7.36 0.03
CA LYS A 150 -7.64 5.98 -0.21
C LYS A 150 -7.38 5.09 0.99
N VAL A 151 -8.20 4.04 1.13
CA VAL A 151 -8.00 2.97 2.11
C VAL A 151 -7.96 1.63 1.40
N ALA A 152 -6.87 0.90 1.59
CA ALA A 152 -6.64 -0.40 1.00
C ALA A 152 -6.69 -1.48 2.08
N PHE A 153 -7.60 -2.44 1.95
CA PHE A 153 -7.63 -3.60 2.84
C PHE A 153 -6.53 -4.58 2.44
N HIS A 154 -5.62 -4.85 3.39
CA HIS A 154 -4.48 -5.72 3.20
C HIS A 154 -4.90 -7.19 3.17
N GLU A 155 -4.39 -7.90 2.20
CA GLU A 155 -4.61 -9.34 2.06
C GLU A 155 -3.46 -10.12 2.67
N HIS A 156 -3.56 -10.38 3.96
CA HIS A 156 -2.51 -11.03 4.73
C HIS A 156 -2.72 -12.55 4.82
N GLY A 157 -1.66 -13.30 4.57
CA GLY A 157 -1.64 -14.74 4.71
C GLY A 157 -1.92 -15.15 6.15
N GLY A 158 -2.85 -16.04 6.34
CA GLY A 158 -3.26 -16.46 7.65
C GLY A 158 -3.62 -17.94 7.70
N SER A 159 -3.79 -18.44 8.90
CA SER A 159 -4.29 -19.78 9.10
C SER A 159 -5.72 -19.88 8.55
N MET A 160 -5.87 -20.59 7.45
CA MET A 160 -7.20 -20.95 6.92
C MET A 160 -8.04 -21.74 7.94
N SER A 161 -7.41 -22.25 9.01
CA SER A 161 -8.07 -22.91 10.13
C SER A 161 -8.77 -21.94 11.09
N ASN A 162 -8.48 -20.62 11.03
CA ASN A 162 -9.18 -19.62 11.82
C ASN A 162 -10.35 -19.01 11.03
N PRO A 163 -11.60 -19.42 11.26
CA PRO A 163 -12.75 -18.95 10.49
C PRO A 163 -13.07 -17.47 10.71
N LYS A 164 -12.47 -16.83 11.72
CA LYS A 164 -12.64 -15.39 12.00
C LYS A 164 -11.68 -14.52 11.23
N TYR A 165 -10.52 -15.06 10.83
CA TYR A 165 -9.52 -14.34 10.06
C TYR A 165 -9.73 -14.59 8.56
N LYS A 166 -10.22 -13.60 7.83
CA LYS A 166 -10.73 -13.76 6.47
C LYS A 166 -9.99 -12.93 5.42
N VAL A 167 -9.13 -12.01 5.85
CA VAL A 167 -8.47 -11.06 4.93
C VAL A 167 -7.55 -11.71 3.89
N TRP A 168 -7.18 -12.99 4.07
CA TRP A 168 -6.46 -13.78 3.08
C TRP A 168 -7.30 -14.15 1.84
N ASN A 169 -8.64 -14.01 1.93
CA ASN A 169 -9.57 -14.48 0.91
C ASN A 169 -10.03 -13.32 0.00
N PRO A 170 -9.62 -13.29 -1.28
CA PRO A 170 -9.97 -12.20 -2.18
C PRO A 170 -11.48 -12.06 -2.43
N LEU A 171 -12.26 -13.14 -2.33
CA LEU A 171 -13.71 -13.06 -2.40
C LEU A 171 -14.33 -12.35 -1.19
N TYR A 172 -13.74 -12.55 -0.01
CA TYR A 172 -14.17 -11.82 1.18
C TYR A 172 -13.88 -10.33 1.03
N ILE A 173 -12.66 -9.96 0.64
CA ILE A 173 -12.29 -8.55 0.44
C ILE A 173 -13.13 -7.95 -0.70
N ARG A 174 -13.38 -8.68 -1.79
CA ARG A 174 -14.30 -8.23 -2.85
C ARG A 174 -15.66 -7.86 -2.28
N GLY A 175 -16.24 -8.71 -1.43
CA GLY A 175 -17.53 -8.44 -0.78
C GLY A 175 -17.49 -7.23 0.17
N VAL A 176 -16.34 -6.94 0.78
CA VAL A 176 -16.17 -5.78 1.66
C VAL A 176 -16.12 -4.47 0.85
N VAL A 177 -15.44 -4.46 -0.31
CA VAL A 177 -15.16 -3.23 -1.07
C VAL A 177 -16.14 -2.96 -2.21
N GLU A 178 -16.82 -4.00 -2.70
CA GLU A 178 -17.82 -3.87 -3.77
C GLU A 178 -18.96 -2.94 -3.33
N SER A 179 -19.38 -2.05 -4.18
CA SER A 179 -20.44 -1.06 -3.89
C SER A 179 -20.08 0.01 -2.84
N ARG A 180 -18.77 0.14 -2.50
CA ARG A 180 -18.27 1.21 -1.64
C ARG A 180 -17.74 2.40 -2.46
N ASP A 181 -17.37 3.47 -1.75
CA ASP A 181 -16.66 4.59 -2.37
C ASP A 181 -15.44 4.06 -3.12
N PRO A 182 -15.15 4.51 -4.35
CA PRO A 182 -14.03 3.97 -5.15
C PRO A 182 -12.64 4.22 -4.54
N ARG A 183 -12.55 4.99 -3.46
CA ARG A 183 -11.34 5.15 -2.65
C ARG A 183 -11.15 4.05 -1.62
N ILE A 184 -12.11 3.12 -1.49
CA ILE A 184 -12.02 1.90 -0.69
C ILE A 184 -11.70 0.74 -1.63
N GLY A 185 -10.62 0.01 -1.34
CA GLY A 185 -10.20 -1.11 -2.17
C GLY A 185 -9.25 -2.07 -1.46
N ALA A 186 -8.46 -2.79 -2.22
CA ALA A 186 -7.55 -3.82 -1.73
C ALA A 186 -6.08 -3.39 -1.85
N CYS A 187 -5.28 -3.79 -0.88
CA CYS A 187 -3.83 -3.90 -0.99
C CYS A 187 -3.51 -5.36 -1.32
N ALA A 188 -3.24 -5.63 -2.59
CA ALA A 188 -2.99 -6.96 -3.11
C ALA A 188 -1.60 -7.46 -2.69
N ASP A 189 -1.53 -8.37 -1.73
CA ASP A 189 -0.27 -9.00 -1.34
C ASP A 189 -0.08 -10.33 -2.07
N LEU A 190 0.78 -10.31 -3.10
CA LEU A 190 1.01 -11.46 -3.96
C LEU A 190 1.63 -12.65 -3.21
N GLY A 191 2.53 -12.36 -2.25
CA GLY A 191 3.20 -13.39 -1.47
C GLY A 191 2.30 -14.00 -0.41
N HIS A 192 1.44 -13.23 0.22
CA HIS A 192 0.50 -13.74 1.21
C HIS A 192 -0.59 -14.61 0.58
N TRP A 193 -1.05 -14.29 -0.62
CA TRP A 193 -1.91 -15.22 -1.37
C TRP A 193 -1.21 -16.52 -1.66
N CYS A 194 0.07 -16.46 -2.11
CA CYS A 194 0.89 -17.65 -2.33
C CYS A 194 1.07 -18.47 -1.03
N THR A 195 1.31 -17.81 0.10
CA THR A 195 1.36 -18.44 1.44
C THR A 195 0.04 -19.15 1.78
N SER A 196 -1.08 -18.58 1.38
CA SER A 196 -2.42 -19.18 1.56
C SER A 196 -2.77 -20.24 0.50
N GLY A 197 -1.82 -20.62 -0.37
CA GLY A 197 -2.02 -21.61 -1.43
C GLY A 197 -2.85 -21.12 -2.61
N LEU A 198 -3.09 -19.81 -2.71
CA LEU A 198 -3.84 -19.20 -3.80
C LEU A 198 -2.90 -18.76 -4.94
N LYS A 199 -3.43 -18.74 -6.16
CA LYS A 199 -2.71 -18.18 -7.32
C LYS A 199 -2.94 -16.67 -7.39
N PRO A 200 -1.92 -15.83 -7.22
CA PRO A 200 -2.09 -14.37 -7.14
C PRO A 200 -2.77 -13.75 -8.36
N ILE A 201 -2.52 -14.27 -9.57
CA ILE A 201 -3.18 -13.77 -10.78
C ILE A 201 -4.71 -13.98 -10.75
N GLU A 202 -5.19 -15.08 -10.17
CA GLU A 202 -6.63 -15.33 -10.02
C GLU A 202 -7.24 -14.39 -8.97
N CYS A 203 -6.51 -14.14 -7.89
CA CYS A 203 -6.90 -13.17 -6.86
C CYS A 203 -7.00 -11.75 -7.41
N LEU A 204 -6.02 -11.31 -8.23
CA LEU A 204 -6.07 -10.04 -8.92
C LEU A 204 -7.30 -9.89 -9.82
N ARG A 205 -7.68 -10.96 -10.53
CA ARG A 205 -8.89 -10.97 -11.38
C ARG A 205 -10.18 -10.89 -10.57
N ILE A 206 -10.23 -11.53 -9.41
CA ILE A 206 -11.37 -11.41 -8.47
C ILE A 206 -11.54 -9.95 -8.03
N LEU A 207 -10.45 -9.23 -7.82
CA LEU A 207 -10.43 -7.85 -7.34
C LEU A 207 -10.34 -6.80 -8.46
N ASP A 208 -10.62 -7.19 -9.72
CA ASP A 208 -10.57 -6.27 -10.86
C ASP A 208 -11.36 -4.98 -10.60
N GLY A 209 -10.67 -3.83 -10.78
CA GLY A 209 -11.22 -2.49 -10.52
C GLY A 209 -11.18 -2.02 -9.07
N HIS A 210 -10.68 -2.86 -8.12
CA HIS A 210 -10.63 -2.51 -6.69
C HIS A 210 -9.23 -2.48 -6.09
N ILE A 211 -8.17 -2.66 -6.88
CA ILE A 211 -6.80 -2.70 -6.38
C ILE A 211 -6.25 -1.27 -6.26
N ILE A 212 -5.87 -0.87 -5.06
CA ILE A 212 -5.30 0.44 -4.72
C ILE A 212 -3.78 0.38 -4.63
N SER A 213 -3.22 -0.68 -4.03
CA SER A 213 -1.79 -0.88 -3.87
C SER A 213 -1.43 -2.36 -3.99
N VAL A 214 -0.14 -2.62 -4.16
CA VAL A 214 0.38 -3.99 -4.28
C VAL A 214 1.57 -4.15 -3.34
N HIS A 215 1.53 -5.15 -2.45
CA HIS A 215 2.72 -5.69 -1.81
C HIS A 215 3.28 -6.78 -2.71
N LEU A 216 4.43 -6.48 -3.31
CA LEU A 216 5.05 -7.39 -4.24
C LEU A 216 6.06 -8.26 -3.49
N LYS A 217 5.68 -9.51 -3.33
CA LYS A 217 6.50 -10.60 -2.79
C LYS A 217 6.47 -11.77 -3.76
N ASP A 218 7.61 -12.29 -4.13
CA ASP A 218 7.70 -13.61 -4.78
C ASP A 218 8.10 -14.66 -3.75
N LYS A 219 7.68 -15.88 -3.92
CA LYS A 219 7.87 -16.98 -2.96
C LYS A 219 8.51 -18.18 -3.62
N SER A 220 9.40 -18.87 -2.90
CA SER A 220 10.08 -20.07 -3.41
C SER A 220 9.15 -21.25 -3.67
N GLU A 221 8.03 -21.34 -2.93
CA GLU A 221 7.00 -22.36 -3.07
C GLU A 221 5.66 -21.86 -2.50
N PHE A 222 4.56 -22.51 -2.89
CA PHE A 222 3.25 -22.24 -2.30
C PHE A 222 3.15 -22.77 -0.87
N GLY A 223 2.40 -22.06 -0.03
CA GLY A 223 2.15 -22.41 1.36
C GLY A 223 3.12 -21.73 2.33
N GLU A 224 2.97 -22.09 3.62
CA GLU A 224 3.66 -21.43 4.73
C GLU A 224 5.19 -21.65 4.75
N LYS A 225 5.67 -22.71 4.10
CA LYS A 225 7.11 -23.04 4.07
C LYS A 225 7.90 -22.20 3.06
N GLY A 226 7.22 -21.62 2.05
CA GLY A 226 7.85 -20.79 1.05
C GLY A 226 8.52 -19.57 1.69
N VAL A 227 9.74 -19.27 1.30
CA VAL A 227 10.47 -18.05 1.70
C VAL A 227 10.38 -17.00 0.62
N VAL A 228 10.53 -15.72 0.98
CA VAL A 228 10.52 -14.63 0.00
C VAL A 228 11.82 -14.68 -0.81
N VAL A 229 11.67 -14.59 -2.13
CA VAL A 229 12.78 -14.54 -3.11
C VAL A 229 12.64 -13.28 -3.98
N PRO A 230 13.68 -12.86 -4.71
CA PRO A 230 13.55 -11.77 -5.67
C PRO A 230 12.45 -12.02 -6.69
N ALA A 231 11.75 -10.98 -7.10
CA ALA A 231 10.67 -11.05 -8.06
C ALA A 231 11.11 -11.72 -9.38
N GLY A 232 10.31 -12.67 -9.87
CA GLY A 232 10.59 -13.46 -11.06
C GLY A 232 11.47 -14.69 -10.82
N GLN A 233 11.87 -14.97 -9.57
CA GLN A 233 12.68 -16.14 -9.20
C GLN A 233 11.88 -17.19 -8.42
N GLY A 234 10.61 -16.93 -8.14
CA GLY A 234 9.74 -17.80 -7.39
C GLY A 234 8.57 -18.36 -8.21
N VAL A 235 7.52 -18.74 -7.47
CA VAL A 235 6.34 -19.44 -8.03
C VAL A 235 5.13 -18.53 -8.23
N VAL A 236 5.22 -17.24 -7.87
CA VAL A 236 4.08 -16.28 -7.92
C VAL A 236 3.68 -15.90 -9.34
N ASP A 237 4.56 -16.10 -10.34
CA ASP A 237 4.39 -15.60 -11.71
C ASP A 237 4.15 -14.07 -11.73
N VAL A 238 5.11 -13.34 -11.15
CA VAL A 238 5.04 -11.88 -11.02
C VAL A 238 4.86 -11.20 -12.38
N ALA A 239 5.43 -11.74 -13.46
CA ALA A 239 5.27 -11.19 -14.81
C ALA A 239 3.80 -11.21 -15.26
N ALA A 240 3.10 -12.35 -15.08
CA ALA A 240 1.68 -12.46 -15.40
C ALA A 240 0.82 -11.55 -14.49
N CYS A 241 1.18 -11.41 -13.20
CA CYS A 241 0.49 -10.49 -12.29
C CYS A 241 0.64 -9.02 -12.75
N ILE A 242 1.83 -8.60 -13.18
CA ILE A 242 2.07 -7.26 -13.73
C ILE A 242 1.26 -7.04 -15.02
N ALA A 243 1.24 -8.00 -15.92
CA ALA A 243 0.43 -7.94 -17.15
C ALA A 243 -1.06 -7.79 -16.83
N GLU A 244 -1.56 -8.52 -15.84
CA GLU A 244 -2.94 -8.42 -15.37
C GLU A 244 -3.24 -7.04 -14.76
N LEU A 245 -2.38 -6.49 -13.92
CA LEU A 245 -2.52 -5.15 -13.36
C LEU A 245 -2.52 -4.07 -14.46
N LYS A 246 -1.69 -4.21 -15.50
CA LYS A 246 -1.73 -3.33 -16.68
C LYS A 246 -3.06 -3.43 -17.42
N ARG A 247 -3.60 -4.65 -17.62
CA ARG A 247 -4.93 -4.86 -18.21
C ARG A 247 -6.01 -4.13 -17.42
N GLN A 248 -5.92 -4.14 -16.09
CA GLN A 248 -6.84 -3.46 -15.17
C GLN A 248 -6.60 -1.94 -15.10
N LYS A 249 -5.60 -1.39 -15.83
CA LYS A 249 -5.21 0.02 -15.78
C LYS A 249 -4.84 0.47 -14.37
N PHE A 250 -4.18 -0.41 -13.62
CA PHE A 250 -3.69 -0.10 -12.28
C PHE A 250 -2.81 1.16 -12.30
N ASN A 251 -3.09 2.09 -11.39
CA ASN A 251 -2.42 3.39 -11.27
C ASN A 251 -1.95 3.69 -9.83
N GLY A 252 -1.92 2.68 -8.98
CA GLY A 252 -1.41 2.76 -7.61
C GLY A 252 0.12 2.62 -7.55
N HIS A 253 0.61 2.11 -6.41
CA HIS A 253 2.03 1.87 -6.20
C HIS A 253 2.34 0.41 -5.92
N PHE A 254 3.59 0.03 -6.21
CA PHE A 254 4.17 -1.24 -5.81
C PHE A 254 5.10 -1.03 -4.63
N SER A 255 4.83 -1.70 -3.53
CA SER A 255 5.72 -1.80 -2.38
C SER A 255 6.39 -3.17 -2.39
N ILE A 256 7.69 -3.21 -2.72
CA ILE A 256 8.47 -4.44 -2.57
C ILE A 256 8.55 -4.76 -1.09
N GLU A 257 8.16 -5.97 -0.72
CA GLU A 257 8.23 -6.42 0.66
C GLU A 257 9.00 -7.72 0.77
N HIS A 258 10.25 -7.61 1.25
CA HIS A 258 11.19 -8.73 1.39
C HIS A 258 11.32 -9.12 2.86
N GLU A 259 10.66 -10.21 3.25
CA GLU A 259 10.51 -10.63 4.64
C GLU A 259 11.51 -11.72 5.08
N ASN A 260 12.72 -11.64 4.61
CA ASN A 260 13.86 -12.41 5.09
C ASN A 260 15.15 -11.64 4.79
N ASP A 261 16.31 -12.20 5.16
CA ASP A 261 17.61 -11.53 5.00
C ASP A 261 17.63 -10.10 5.57
N TRP A 262 16.95 -9.89 6.69
CA TRP A 262 16.59 -8.60 7.28
C TRP A 262 17.75 -7.60 7.37
N LYS A 263 18.99 -8.09 7.51
CA LYS A 263 20.21 -7.25 7.59
C LYS A 263 20.84 -6.95 6.24
N ASP A 264 20.52 -7.74 5.21
CA ASP A 264 21.11 -7.63 3.87
C ASP A 264 20.07 -7.85 2.76
N SER A 265 18.91 -7.20 2.89
CA SER A 265 17.81 -7.32 1.94
C SER A 265 17.95 -6.43 0.69
N VAL A 266 18.77 -5.36 0.73
CA VAL A 266 18.89 -4.37 -0.35
C VAL A 266 19.22 -4.98 -1.71
N PRO A 267 20.19 -5.90 -1.88
CA PRO A 267 20.48 -6.50 -3.18
C PRO A 267 19.26 -7.21 -3.79
N LYS A 268 18.54 -8.00 -3.00
CA LYS A 268 17.36 -8.76 -3.44
C LYS A 268 16.16 -7.86 -3.77
N ILE A 269 15.98 -6.80 -2.99
CA ILE A 269 14.97 -5.76 -3.27
C ILE A 269 15.31 -5.04 -4.57
N LYS A 270 16.58 -4.72 -4.81
CA LYS A 270 17.03 -4.12 -6.06
C LYS A 270 16.76 -5.00 -7.27
N GLU A 271 17.04 -6.30 -7.18
CA GLU A 271 16.69 -7.28 -8.23
C GLU A 271 15.18 -7.26 -8.50
N SER A 272 14.35 -7.27 -7.45
CA SER A 272 12.88 -7.20 -7.56
C SER A 272 12.41 -5.91 -8.24
N ILE A 273 12.98 -4.75 -7.89
CA ILE A 273 12.65 -3.46 -8.51
C ILE A 273 13.05 -3.44 -9.98
N VAL A 274 14.25 -3.93 -10.32
CA VAL A 274 14.72 -3.99 -11.72
C VAL A 274 13.82 -4.91 -12.55
N PHE A 275 13.51 -6.10 -12.05
CA PHE A 275 12.60 -7.03 -12.73
C PHE A 275 11.23 -6.40 -12.96
N THR A 276 10.62 -5.83 -11.92
CA THR A 276 9.29 -5.22 -12.00
C THR A 276 9.24 -4.06 -13.00
N LYS A 277 10.26 -3.18 -12.99
CA LYS A 277 10.39 -2.11 -13.98
C LYS A 277 10.52 -2.64 -15.41
N GLY A 278 11.26 -3.73 -15.59
CA GLY A 278 11.42 -4.40 -16.89
C GLY A 278 10.12 -4.98 -17.41
N GLU A 279 9.35 -5.67 -16.58
CA GLU A 279 8.04 -6.23 -16.95
C GLU A 279 6.99 -5.14 -17.19
N TRP A 280 7.03 -4.06 -16.42
CA TRP A 280 6.10 -2.93 -16.61
C TRP A 280 6.33 -2.22 -17.95
N ALA A 281 7.56 -2.15 -18.43
CA ALA A 281 7.94 -1.48 -19.68
C ALA A 281 7.57 -2.26 -20.96
N LYS A 282 7.25 -3.56 -20.85
CA LYS A 282 6.77 -4.37 -21.98
C LYS A 282 5.32 -4.02 -22.36
#